data_e33fd4dfa77c2648265df0372ebb1d3d
#
_entry.id   e33fd4dfa77c2648265df0372ebb1d3d
#
_cell.length_a   1.000
_cell.length_b   1.000
_cell.length_c   1.000
_cell.angle_alpha   90.00
_cell.angle_beta   90.00
_cell.angle_gamma   90.00
#
_symmetry.space_group_name_H-M   'P 1'
#
loop_
_entity.id
_entity.type
_entity.pdbx_description
1 polymer ?
#
loop_
_entity_poly.entity_id
_entity_poly.type
_entity_poly.pdbx_seq_one_letter_code
_entity_poly.pdbx_strand_id
1 'polypeptide(L)'
;MSLYLRNATWIDPETFKATTTTIKVEEGPSGGMALDAHAPVECPPEDTVLDCTGRLVTPSFGCGHHHIYSALARGMPPAPKAPANFLEVLEYVWWRMDKKLDHDMIEASALVTGLYCAKNGVTFVIDHHASPFHLDGSLETIAKALDRVGLG
;
A
#
# COMPACT_ATOMS: atom_id res chain seq x y z
N MET A 1 -12.73 17.72 11.31
CA MET A 1 -12.02 18.54 10.30
C MET A 1 -11.97 17.71 9.04
N SER A 2 -12.58 18.21 7.97
CA SER A 2 -12.67 17.49 6.70
C SER A 2 -11.72 18.10 5.67
N LEU A 3 -11.39 17.31 4.63
CA LEU A 3 -10.65 17.79 3.46
C LEU A 3 -11.61 17.88 2.27
N TYR A 4 -11.64 19.02 1.61
CA TYR A 4 -12.39 19.21 0.37
C TYR A 4 -11.45 19.27 -0.83
N LEU A 5 -11.67 18.38 -1.81
CA LEU A 5 -10.99 18.37 -3.10
C LEU A 5 -11.90 19.08 -4.12
N ARG A 6 -11.69 20.39 -4.32
CA ARG A 6 -12.52 21.21 -5.20
C ARG A 6 -12.08 21.10 -6.64
N ASN A 7 -13.02 21.16 -7.58
CA ASN A 7 -12.76 21.09 -9.03
C ASN A 7 -12.07 19.80 -9.48
N ALA A 8 -12.22 18.71 -8.72
CA ALA A 8 -11.62 17.42 -9.02
C ALA A 8 -12.34 16.75 -10.20
N THR A 9 -11.61 16.14 -11.11
CA THR A 9 -12.19 15.19 -12.06
C THR A 9 -12.24 13.82 -11.41
N TRP A 10 -13.40 13.50 -10.83
CA TRP A 10 -13.66 12.21 -10.18
C TRP A 10 -13.86 11.12 -11.22
N ILE A 11 -13.17 10.01 -11.04
CA ILE A 11 -13.40 8.77 -11.79
C ILE A 11 -14.18 7.82 -10.90
N ASP A 12 -15.44 7.61 -11.25
CA ASP A 12 -16.30 6.66 -10.56
C ASP A 12 -15.79 5.23 -10.75
N PRO A 13 -15.51 4.47 -9.67
CA PRO A 13 -14.87 3.16 -9.76
C PRO A 13 -15.76 2.06 -10.34
N GLU A 14 -17.07 2.24 -10.35
CA GLU A 14 -18.01 1.23 -10.88
C GLU A 14 -18.32 1.48 -12.36
N THR A 15 -18.51 2.76 -12.71
CA THR A 15 -18.96 3.13 -14.06
C THR A 15 -17.83 3.62 -14.96
N PHE A 16 -16.67 3.92 -14.38
CA PHE A 16 -15.50 4.54 -15.05
C PHE A 16 -15.82 5.89 -15.71
N LYS A 17 -16.90 6.55 -15.28
CA LYS A 17 -17.25 7.88 -15.76
C LYS A 17 -16.45 8.96 -15.05
N ALA A 18 -15.98 9.92 -15.82
CA ALA A 18 -15.31 11.11 -15.32
C ALA A 18 -16.32 12.24 -15.10
N THR A 19 -16.32 12.84 -13.91
CA THR A 19 -17.21 13.97 -13.58
C THR A 19 -16.43 15.02 -12.79
N THR A 20 -16.53 16.28 -13.19
CA THR A 20 -15.95 17.38 -12.39
C THR A 20 -16.85 17.67 -11.21
N THR A 21 -16.32 17.57 -9.99
CA THR A 21 -17.09 17.70 -8.75
C THR A 21 -16.20 18.20 -7.61
N THR A 22 -16.84 18.46 -6.46
CA THR A 22 -16.17 18.63 -5.18
C THR A 22 -16.30 17.33 -4.39
N ILE A 23 -15.18 16.84 -3.86
CA ILE A 23 -15.13 15.61 -3.05
C ILE A 23 -14.82 16.01 -1.62
N LYS A 24 -15.64 15.56 -0.68
CA LYS A 24 -15.36 15.64 0.75
C LYS A 24 -14.69 14.34 1.21
N VAL A 25 -13.61 14.47 1.96
CA VAL A 25 -12.89 13.37 2.59
C VAL A 25 -12.90 13.60 4.09
N GLU A 26 -13.37 12.63 4.85
CA GLU A 26 -13.42 12.69 6.31
C GLU A 26 -13.13 11.33 6.93
N GLU A 27 -12.85 11.31 8.22
CA GLU A 27 -12.69 10.05 8.95
C GLU A 27 -14.03 9.31 9.03
N GLY A 28 -14.05 8.07 8.59
CA GLY A 28 -15.24 7.22 8.64
C GLY A 28 -15.45 6.59 10.02
N PRO A 29 -16.63 6.01 10.26
CA PRO A 29 -17.01 5.42 11.56
C PRO A 29 -16.09 4.30 12.06
N SER A 30 -15.39 3.65 11.14
CA SER A 30 -14.45 2.52 11.44
C SER A 30 -12.99 2.95 11.44
N GLY A 31 -12.68 4.24 11.47
CA GLY A 31 -11.31 4.77 11.41
C GLY A 31 -10.69 4.82 10.01
N GLY A 32 -11.42 4.41 8.97
CA GLY A 32 -11.01 4.59 7.58
C GLY A 32 -11.45 5.95 7.03
N MET A 33 -11.00 6.29 5.80
CA MET A 33 -11.43 7.50 5.12
C MET A 33 -12.74 7.26 4.39
N ALA A 34 -13.73 8.14 4.60
CA ALA A 34 -14.98 8.18 3.86
C ALA A 34 -14.91 9.26 2.78
N LEU A 35 -15.45 8.95 1.60
CA LEU A 35 -15.49 9.85 0.43
C LEU A 35 -16.94 10.18 0.09
N ASP A 36 -17.24 11.48 -0.05
CA ASP A 36 -18.48 11.96 -0.68
C ASP A 36 -18.10 12.71 -1.97
N ALA A 37 -18.33 12.07 -3.10
CA ALA A 37 -18.03 12.63 -4.43
C ALA A 37 -19.09 13.64 -4.93
N HIS A 38 -20.11 13.93 -4.14
CA HIS A 38 -21.18 14.88 -4.44
C HIS A 38 -21.32 15.95 -3.37
N ALA A 39 -20.25 16.21 -2.63
CA ALA A 39 -20.24 17.20 -1.56
C ALA A 39 -20.61 18.60 -2.07
N PRO A 40 -21.24 19.45 -1.23
CA PRO A 40 -21.55 20.82 -1.59
C PRO A 40 -20.28 21.62 -1.89
N VAL A 41 -20.40 22.61 -2.77
CA VAL A 41 -19.26 23.48 -3.16
C VAL A 41 -18.86 24.42 -2.02
N GLU A 42 -19.80 24.74 -1.10
CA GLU A 42 -19.53 25.56 0.07
C GLU A 42 -18.85 24.73 1.15
N CYS A 43 -17.60 25.10 1.45
CA CYS A 43 -16.78 24.42 2.46
C CYS A 43 -16.76 25.27 3.74
N PRO A 44 -16.95 24.68 4.93
CA PRO A 44 -16.80 25.39 6.20
C PRO A 44 -15.40 26.02 6.32
N PRO A 45 -15.30 27.22 6.94
CA PRO A 45 -14.01 27.93 7.02
C PRO A 45 -12.94 27.22 7.85
N GLU A 46 -13.34 26.30 8.73
CA GLU A 46 -12.46 25.46 9.54
C GLU A 46 -11.89 24.23 8.81
N ASP A 47 -12.41 23.91 7.64
CA ASP A 47 -12.01 22.74 6.87
C ASP A 47 -10.90 23.08 5.85
N THR A 48 -10.11 22.06 5.50
CA THR A 48 -9.04 22.22 4.52
C THR A 48 -9.60 22.07 3.10
N VAL A 49 -9.27 23.02 2.23
CA VAL A 49 -9.66 22.98 0.80
C VAL A 49 -8.42 22.88 -0.08
N LEU A 50 -8.41 21.89 -0.96
CA LEU A 50 -7.39 21.71 -1.99
C LEU A 50 -8.02 21.90 -3.37
N ASP A 51 -7.48 22.84 -4.17
CA ASP A 51 -7.90 22.99 -5.56
C ASP A 51 -7.28 21.87 -6.41
N CYS A 52 -8.13 21.03 -6.98
CA CYS A 52 -7.80 19.92 -7.84
C CYS A 52 -8.10 20.17 -9.31
N THR A 53 -8.15 21.44 -9.75
CA THR A 53 -8.34 21.80 -11.16
C THR A 53 -7.33 21.08 -12.03
N GLY A 54 -7.80 20.36 -13.05
CA GLY A 54 -6.98 19.57 -13.98
C GLY A 54 -6.39 18.28 -13.39
N ARG A 55 -6.81 17.86 -12.20
CA ARG A 55 -6.38 16.61 -11.57
C ARG A 55 -7.46 15.54 -11.62
N LEU A 56 -7.05 14.31 -11.90
CA LEU A 56 -7.90 13.14 -11.73
C LEU A 56 -7.84 12.68 -10.27
N VAL A 57 -9.00 12.33 -9.73
CA VAL A 57 -9.15 11.76 -8.39
C VAL A 57 -9.88 10.43 -8.50
N THR A 58 -9.32 9.41 -7.88
CA THR A 58 -9.87 8.05 -7.83
C THR A 58 -9.81 7.53 -6.40
N PRO A 59 -10.55 6.49 -6.03
CA PRO A 59 -10.22 5.70 -4.86
C PRO A 59 -8.76 5.19 -4.95
N SER A 60 -8.17 4.90 -3.80
CA SER A 60 -6.83 4.32 -3.73
C SER A 60 -6.81 2.90 -4.34
N PHE A 61 -5.61 2.43 -4.65
CA PHE A 61 -5.40 1.08 -5.15
C PHE A 61 -5.13 0.11 -4.00
N GLY A 62 -5.54 -1.16 -4.16
CA GLY A 62 -5.15 -2.27 -3.32
C GLY A 62 -4.14 -3.18 -4.04
N CYS A 63 -3.13 -3.66 -3.34
CA CYS A 63 -2.26 -4.71 -3.82
C CYS A 63 -2.75 -6.06 -3.31
N GLY A 64 -3.40 -6.85 -4.16
CA GLY A 64 -4.04 -8.12 -3.80
C GLY A 64 -3.08 -9.30 -3.61
N HIS A 65 -1.78 -9.15 -3.89
CA HIS A 65 -0.76 -10.18 -3.71
C HIS A 65 0.63 -9.56 -3.66
N HIS A 66 1.34 -9.78 -2.56
CA HIS A 66 2.72 -9.33 -2.39
C HIS A 66 3.55 -10.33 -1.57
N HIS A 67 4.86 -10.17 -1.63
CA HIS A 67 5.85 -10.83 -0.77
C HIS A 67 6.78 -9.75 -0.23
N ILE A 68 6.32 -9.04 0.81
CA ILE A 68 7.00 -7.86 1.38
C ILE A 68 8.45 -8.16 1.74
N TYR A 69 8.69 -9.30 2.37
CA TYR A 69 10.01 -9.71 2.83
C TYR A 69 11.06 -9.83 1.70
N SER A 70 10.63 -9.90 0.44
CA SER A 70 11.52 -9.99 -0.72
C SER A 70 11.94 -8.62 -1.28
N ALA A 71 11.43 -7.52 -0.76
CA ALA A 71 11.65 -6.19 -1.33
C ALA A 71 13.13 -5.80 -1.43
N LEU A 72 13.96 -6.26 -0.49
CA LEU A 72 15.39 -5.99 -0.43
C LEU A 72 16.26 -7.12 -0.99
N ALA A 73 15.68 -8.11 -1.68
CA ALA A 73 16.43 -9.22 -2.28
C ALA A 73 17.28 -8.81 -3.51
N ARG A 74 17.20 -7.57 -3.96
CA ARG A 74 18.04 -7.04 -5.05
C ARG A 74 19.52 -7.14 -4.68
N GLY A 75 20.31 -7.75 -5.57
CA GLY A 75 21.74 -7.98 -5.33
C GLY A 75 22.02 -9.27 -4.57
N MET A 76 21.01 -10.06 -4.22
CA MET A 76 21.23 -11.42 -3.70
C MET A 76 22.04 -12.25 -4.70
N PRO A 77 22.98 -13.10 -4.22
CA PRO A 77 23.74 -13.99 -5.11
C PRO A 77 22.83 -14.83 -6.00
N PRO A 78 23.18 -15.05 -7.26
CA PRO A 78 22.35 -15.81 -8.18
C PRO A 78 22.09 -17.24 -7.68
N ALA A 79 21.04 -17.86 -8.20
CA ALA A 79 20.79 -19.28 -7.99
C ALA A 79 22.00 -20.12 -8.48
N PRO A 80 22.32 -21.23 -7.83
CA PRO A 80 23.47 -22.07 -8.21
C PRO A 80 23.34 -22.66 -9.61
N LYS A 81 22.14 -22.83 -10.10
CA LYS A 81 21.77 -23.19 -11.47
C LYS A 81 20.41 -22.63 -11.83
N ALA A 82 20.05 -22.61 -13.11
CA ALA A 82 18.71 -22.26 -13.54
C ALA A 82 17.68 -23.28 -12.99
N PRO A 83 16.62 -22.83 -12.26
CA PRO A 83 15.58 -23.74 -11.78
C PRO A 83 14.82 -24.38 -12.94
N ALA A 84 14.62 -25.69 -12.92
CA ALA A 84 13.88 -26.43 -13.93
C ALA A 84 12.39 -26.62 -13.58
N ASN A 85 12.00 -26.39 -12.33
CA ASN A 85 10.64 -26.52 -11.84
C ASN A 85 10.41 -25.62 -10.61
N PHE A 86 9.17 -25.53 -10.15
CA PHE A 86 8.81 -24.63 -9.04
C PHE A 86 9.51 -25.01 -7.71
N LEU A 87 9.71 -26.29 -7.42
CA LEU A 87 10.44 -26.72 -6.22
C LEU A 87 11.87 -26.17 -6.23
N GLU A 88 12.56 -26.26 -7.37
CA GLU A 88 13.91 -25.70 -7.50
C GLU A 88 13.93 -24.17 -7.38
N VAL A 89 12.85 -23.44 -7.79
CA VAL A 89 12.71 -22.01 -7.51
C VAL A 89 12.66 -21.76 -6.00
N LEU A 90 11.90 -22.57 -5.26
CA LEU A 90 11.87 -22.48 -3.81
C LEU A 90 13.24 -22.75 -3.18
N GLU A 91 13.88 -23.87 -3.53
CA GLU A 91 15.16 -24.28 -2.95
C GLU A 91 16.31 -23.33 -3.26
N TYR A 92 16.40 -22.85 -4.52
CA TYR A 92 17.56 -22.07 -4.98
C TYR A 92 17.41 -20.57 -4.81
N VAL A 93 16.17 -20.08 -4.62
CA VAL A 93 15.89 -18.64 -4.49
C VAL A 93 15.19 -18.35 -3.15
N TRP A 94 13.93 -18.74 -3.00
CA TRP A 94 13.08 -18.30 -1.90
C TRP A 94 13.58 -18.79 -0.54
N TRP A 95 13.79 -20.07 -0.35
CA TRP A 95 14.23 -20.62 0.94
C TRP A 95 15.63 -20.18 1.36
N ARG A 96 16.44 -19.73 0.42
CA ARG A 96 17.74 -19.12 0.75
C ARG A 96 17.57 -17.76 1.40
N MET A 97 16.58 -16.99 0.96
CA MET A 97 16.22 -15.71 1.53
C MET A 97 15.44 -15.89 2.83
N ASP A 98 14.36 -16.68 2.81
CA ASP A 98 13.45 -16.89 3.93
C ASP A 98 14.19 -17.29 5.22
N LYS A 99 15.20 -18.15 5.09
CA LYS A 99 16.03 -18.62 6.19
C LYS A 99 17.07 -17.62 6.70
N LYS A 100 17.20 -16.45 6.07
CA LYS A 100 18.18 -15.41 6.44
C LYS A 100 17.52 -14.18 7.03
N LEU A 101 16.21 -14.07 6.92
CA LEU A 101 15.48 -12.95 7.45
C LEU A 101 15.58 -12.91 8.97
N ASP A 102 15.88 -11.73 9.50
CA ASP A 102 15.72 -11.34 10.89
C ASP A 102 14.69 -10.22 11.01
N HIS A 103 14.38 -9.78 12.24
CA HIS A 103 13.38 -8.74 12.46
C HIS A 103 13.73 -7.40 11.81
N ASP A 104 15.01 -7.02 11.80
CA ASP A 104 15.46 -5.77 11.19
C ASP A 104 15.29 -5.80 9.68
N MET A 105 15.59 -6.94 9.04
CA MET A 105 15.37 -7.15 7.60
C MET A 105 13.88 -7.16 7.25
N ILE A 106 13.04 -7.76 8.10
CA ILE A 106 11.58 -7.77 7.93
C ILE A 106 11.03 -6.34 8.03
N GLU A 107 11.42 -5.58 9.07
CA GLU A 107 10.99 -4.18 9.22
C GLU A 107 11.44 -3.33 8.04
N ALA A 108 12.71 -3.41 7.65
CA ALA A 108 13.24 -2.64 6.54
C ALA A 108 12.53 -2.95 5.22
N SER A 109 12.24 -4.23 4.94
CA SER A 109 11.48 -4.65 3.76
C SER A 109 10.06 -4.08 3.78
N ALA A 110 9.40 -4.10 4.94
CA ALA A 110 8.05 -3.57 5.09
C ALA A 110 8.01 -2.05 4.89
N LEU A 111 8.96 -1.30 5.47
CA LEU A 111 9.06 0.15 5.27
C LEU A 111 9.30 0.52 3.81
N VAL A 112 10.22 -0.17 3.14
CA VAL A 112 10.50 0.09 1.72
C VAL A 112 9.28 -0.20 0.86
N THR A 113 8.60 -1.33 1.07
CA THR A 113 7.36 -1.66 0.36
C THR A 113 6.28 -0.63 0.63
N GLY A 114 6.06 -0.27 1.90
CA GLY A 114 5.07 0.74 2.28
C GLY A 114 5.31 2.09 1.61
N LEU A 115 6.56 2.56 1.55
CA LEU A 115 6.93 3.79 0.84
C LEU A 115 6.65 3.70 -0.67
N TYR A 116 6.94 2.56 -1.31
CA TYR A 116 6.58 2.36 -2.71
C TYR A 116 5.08 2.33 -2.94
N CYS A 117 4.33 1.66 -2.07
CA CYS A 117 2.87 1.64 -2.10
C CYS A 117 2.30 3.06 -1.98
N ALA A 118 2.70 3.82 -0.96
CA ALA A 118 2.25 5.18 -0.74
C ALA A 118 2.55 6.09 -1.95
N LYS A 119 3.75 6.00 -2.54
CA LYS A 119 4.13 6.77 -3.74
C LYS A 119 3.30 6.44 -4.97
N ASN A 120 2.69 5.27 -5.04
CA ASN A 120 1.89 4.80 -6.16
C ASN A 120 0.38 4.78 -5.86
N GLY A 121 -0.05 5.40 -4.75
CA GLY A 121 -1.47 5.49 -4.38
C GLY A 121 -2.08 4.16 -3.93
N VAL A 122 -1.26 3.20 -3.50
CA VAL A 122 -1.69 1.94 -2.89
C VAL A 122 -1.79 2.16 -1.38
N THR A 123 -2.95 1.85 -0.80
CA THR A 123 -3.23 2.01 0.64
C THR A 123 -3.49 0.71 1.37
N PHE A 124 -3.54 -0.41 0.64
CA PHE A 124 -3.86 -1.72 1.19
C PHE A 124 -3.04 -2.82 0.49
N VAL A 125 -2.48 -3.76 1.27
CA VAL A 125 -1.68 -4.87 0.75
C VAL A 125 -2.14 -6.19 1.37
N ILE A 126 -2.33 -7.22 0.54
CA ILE A 126 -2.41 -8.61 0.99
C ILE A 126 -1.03 -9.23 0.82
N ASP A 127 -0.35 -9.51 1.95
CA ASP A 127 1.00 -10.04 1.98
C ASP A 127 1.03 -11.53 2.31
N HIS A 128 2.01 -12.23 1.76
CA HIS A 128 2.40 -13.57 2.17
C HIS A 128 3.83 -13.51 2.72
N HIS A 129 3.97 -13.79 4.02
CA HIS A 129 5.25 -13.76 4.72
C HIS A 129 5.84 -15.14 4.97
N ALA A 130 7.18 -15.24 4.91
CA ALA A 130 7.93 -16.44 5.26
C ALA A 130 9.26 -16.06 5.93
N SER A 131 9.41 -16.39 7.24
CA SER A 131 10.65 -16.24 8.00
C SER A 131 10.77 -17.37 9.03
N PRO A 132 11.11 -18.61 8.60
CA PRO A 132 10.97 -19.80 9.44
C PRO A 132 11.83 -19.80 10.70
N PHE A 133 12.86 -18.96 10.78
CA PHE A 133 13.71 -18.84 11.96
C PHE A 133 13.41 -17.61 12.83
N HIS A 134 12.48 -16.73 12.38
CA HIS A 134 12.06 -15.53 13.10
C HIS A 134 10.55 -15.37 12.96
N LEU A 135 9.78 -16.37 13.43
CA LEU A 135 8.32 -16.39 13.33
C LEU A 135 7.66 -15.44 14.33
N ASP A 136 8.11 -15.54 15.59
CA ASP A 136 7.49 -14.78 16.69
C ASP A 136 7.62 -13.28 16.47
N GLY A 137 6.48 -12.58 16.40
CA GLY A 137 6.44 -11.13 16.22
C GLY A 137 6.71 -10.64 14.79
N SER A 138 6.90 -11.53 13.80
CA SER A 138 7.21 -11.12 12.41
C SER A 138 6.06 -10.36 11.76
N LEU A 139 4.83 -10.82 11.92
CA LEU A 139 3.64 -10.17 11.35
C LEU A 139 3.36 -8.83 12.05
N GLU A 140 3.54 -8.76 13.35
CA GLU A 140 3.43 -7.51 14.13
C GLU A 140 4.48 -6.49 13.71
N THR A 141 5.69 -6.95 13.38
CA THR A 141 6.76 -6.08 12.86
C THR A 141 6.36 -5.48 11.50
N ILE A 142 5.82 -6.30 10.60
CA ILE A 142 5.30 -5.84 9.30
C ILE A 142 4.17 -4.83 9.50
N ALA A 143 3.16 -5.19 10.31
CA ALA A 143 2.00 -4.33 10.55
C ALA A 143 2.41 -2.97 11.11
N LYS A 144 3.28 -2.92 12.14
CA LYS A 144 3.80 -1.68 12.71
C LYS A 144 4.60 -0.84 11.70
N ALA A 145 5.37 -1.48 10.84
CA ALA A 145 6.14 -0.79 9.82
C ALA A 145 5.24 -0.16 8.75
N LEU A 146 4.20 -0.88 8.31
CA LEU A 146 3.21 -0.38 7.35
C LEU A 146 2.36 0.74 7.94
N ASP A 147 1.92 0.62 9.21
CA ASP A 147 1.16 1.65 9.93
C ASP A 147 1.93 2.98 9.98
N ARG A 148 3.24 2.96 10.19
CA ARG A 148 4.10 4.16 10.18
C ARG A 148 4.09 4.94 8.87
N VAL A 149 3.72 4.31 7.78
CA VAL A 149 3.61 4.93 6.44
C VAL A 149 2.15 5.06 5.98
N GLY A 150 1.19 4.76 6.86
CA GLY A 150 -0.24 4.90 6.61
C GLY A 150 -0.80 3.86 5.63
N LEU A 151 -0.25 2.64 5.63
CA LEU A 151 -0.69 1.53 4.79
C LEU A 151 -1.37 0.45 5.63
N GLY A 152 -2.52 -0.04 5.17
CA GLY A 152 -3.27 -1.15 5.77
C GLY A 152 -2.99 -2.51 5.12
#